data_c78ed542d00cd9f4623759ab058ad995
#
_entry.id   c78ed542d00cd9f4623759ab058ad995
#
_cell.length_a   1.000
_cell.length_b   1.000
_cell.length_c   1.000
_cell.angle_alpha   90.00
_cell.angle_beta   90.00
_cell.angle_gamma   90.00
#
_symmetry.space_group_name_H-M   'P 1'
#
loop_
_entity.id
_entity.type
_entity.pdbx_description
1 polymer ?
#
loop_
_entity_poly.entity_id
_entity_poly.type
_entity_poly.pdbx_seq_one_letter_code
_entity_poly.pdbx_strand_id
1 'polypeptide(L)'
;MAFEGLTEKLNATFKRLRGKGRLTESDVREAMREVRLALLEADVSYKVVKEFVATVTERAVGSDVLDSLTPAQQVIKIVNDELTRLMGGSTSKLSMANNGPTVVMMVGLQGAGKTTTTAKLGGLMRRQYTKRPLLVACDVYRPAAIEQLKVVGAQLDLPVFEQGQGDPVKIAENAIRHARDYGNDMVFLDTAGRLHVDETLMDELKRMKAAVHPNEILLVVDAMTGQDAVNAAAAFDEALGIDGVVLTKLDGDARGGAALSIRASTGKPIKFVGMGEKLDMLEPFHPDRMASRILGMGDMLSFIEKAQATYDEKQAAKLEEKLRKNRLTLQDFYDQLQQIRGMGDLNQLAGMMPGNLGRQMQGATVDEKALAHTEAIILSMTPLERENPQILNASRKKRIAAGCGLQVSDVNRLLKQFEMMQQLTKQVTKGGGLPGRMHHGFGRRKKRK
;
A
#
# COMPACT_ATOMS: atom_id res chain seq x y z
N MET A 1 -8.54 5.70 -7.24
CA MET A 1 -8.03 5.02 -6.02
C MET A 1 -8.63 3.63 -5.89
N ALA A 2 -7.92 2.70 -5.22
CA ALA A 2 -8.45 1.38 -4.97
C ALA A 2 -9.82 1.44 -4.28
N PHE A 3 -10.78 0.68 -4.77
CA PHE A 3 -12.14 0.55 -4.24
C PHE A 3 -13.01 1.82 -4.24
N GLU A 4 -12.64 2.89 -4.92
CA GLU A 4 -13.32 4.20 -4.82
C GLU A 4 -14.83 4.12 -5.07
N GLY A 5 -15.25 3.47 -6.17
CA GLY A 5 -16.65 3.30 -6.51
C GLY A 5 -17.45 2.50 -5.47
N LEU A 6 -16.85 1.40 -4.95
CA LEU A 6 -17.46 0.59 -3.89
C LEU A 6 -17.54 1.38 -2.57
N THR A 7 -16.46 2.06 -2.20
CA THR A 7 -16.37 2.87 -0.98
C THR A 7 -17.42 3.98 -0.95
N GLU A 8 -17.62 4.70 -2.06
CA GLU A 8 -18.62 5.77 -2.13
C GLU A 8 -20.05 5.25 -1.90
N LYS A 9 -20.42 4.14 -2.53
CA LYS A 9 -21.73 3.54 -2.39
C LYS A 9 -21.98 3.03 -0.98
N LEU A 10 -21.04 2.30 -0.40
CA LEU A 10 -21.14 1.80 0.96
C LEU A 10 -21.23 2.95 1.97
N ASN A 11 -20.41 4.00 1.80
CA ASN A 11 -20.47 5.18 2.67
C ASN A 11 -21.81 5.91 2.59
N ALA A 12 -22.41 6.04 1.41
CA ALA A 12 -23.73 6.65 1.25
C ALA A 12 -24.80 5.86 2.02
N THR A 13 -24.78 4.52 1.93
CA THR A 13 -25.68 3.62 2.64
C THR A 13 -25.51 3.74 4.16
N PHE A 14 -24.26 3.68 4.65
CA PHE A 14 -24.00 3.76 6.09
C PHE A 14 -24.20 5.15 6.67
N LYS A 15 -24.05 6.21 5.89
CA LYS A 15 -24.41 7.57 6.32
C LYS A 15 -25.91 7.69 6.59
N ARG A 16 -26.76 7.06 5.77
CA ARG A 16 -28.21 7.01 5.98
C ARG A 16 -28.56 6.23 7.24
N LEU A 17 -27.92 5.08 7.47
CA LEU A 17 -28.12 4.31 8.71
C LEU A 17 -27.74 5.10 9.96
N ARG A 18 -26.60 5.81 9.94
CA ARG A 18 -26.16 6.64 11.07
C ARG A 18 -27.11 7.79 11.39
N GLY A 19 -27.86 8.28 10.41
CA GLY A 19 -28.86 9.33 10.59
C GLY A 19 -30.13 8.88 11.30
N LYS A 20 -30.35 7.56 11.45
CA LYS A 20 -31.50 6.97 12.15
C LYS A 20 -31.10 6.67 13.59
N GLY A 21 -31.75 7.30 14.57
CA GLY A 21 -31.45 7.12 16.00
C GLY A 21 -31.74 5.70 16.52
N ARG A 22 -32.80 5.06 15.98
CA ARG A 22 -33.10 3.65 16.18
C ARG A 22 -33.18 2.95 14.83
N LEU A 23 -32.73 1.70 14.77
CA LEU A 23 -32.84 0.87 13.58
C LEU A 23 -33.92 -0.20 13.79
N THR A 24 -34.70 -0.41 12.74
CA THR A 24 -35.63 -1.53 12.63
C THR A 24 -35.02 -2.63 11.77
N GLU A 25 -35.53 -3.82 11.84
CA GLU A 25 -35.16 -4.93 10.95
C GLU A 25 -35.31 -4.53 9.45
N SER A 26 -36.37 -3.78 9.12
CA SER A 26 -36.62 -3.27 7.77
C SER A 26 -35.49 -2.34 7.30
N ASP A 27 -34.97 -1.46 8.17
CA ASP A 27 -33.88 -0.55 7.86
C ASP A 27 -32.57 -1.31 7.54
N VAL A 28 -32.30 -2.35 8.35
CA VAL A 28 -31.12 -3.21 8.13
C VAL A 28 -31.26 -3.97 6.80
N ARG A 29 -32.41 -4.56 6.51
CA ARG A 29 -32.66 -5.29 5.26
C ARG A 29 -32.58 -4.38 4.04
N GLU A 30 -33.06 -3.14 4.11
CA GLU A 30 -32.95 -2.15 3.06
C GLU A 30 -31.48 -1.79 2.80
N ALA A 31 -30.71 -1.49 3.86
CA ALA A 31 -29.29 -1.21 3.75
C ALA A 31 -28.50 -2.39 3.15
N MET A 32 -28.81 -3.62 3.56
CA MET A 32 -28.16 -4.81 3.01
C MET A 32 -28.51 -5.05 1.54
N ARG A 33 -29.70 -4.62 1.08
CA ARG A 33 -30.03 -4.62 -0.36
C ARG A 33 -29.14 -3.68 -1.14
N GLU A 34 -28.86 -2.49 -0.61
CA GLU A 34 -27.94 -1.54 -1.26
C GLU A 34 -26.49 -2.03 -1.24
N VAL A 35 -26.04 -2.60 -0.11
CA VAL A 35 -24.71 -3.25 0.00
C VAL A 35 -24.59 -4.36 -1.04
N ARG A 36 -25.63 -5.18 -1.22
CA ARG A 36 -25.66 -6.23 -2.26
C ARG A 36 -25.45 -5.65 -3.65
N LEU A 37 -26.17 -4.58 -3.99
CA LEU A 37 -26.05 -3.93 -5.31
C LEU A 37 -24.64 -3.36 -5.49
N ALA A 38 -24.10 -2.68 -4.48
CA ALA A 38 -22.75 -2.11 -4.53
C ALA A 38 -21.67 -3.19 -4.76
N LEU A 39 -21.78 -4.34 -4.11
CA LEU A 39 -20.84 -5.45 -4.28
C LEU A 39 -20.97 -6.10 -5.66
N LEU A 40 -22.19 -6.26 -6.19
CA LEU A 40 -22.39 -6.79 -7.54
C LEU A 40 -21.86 -5.85 -8.63
N GLU A 41 -22.07 -4.55 -8.49
CA GLU A 41 -21.51 -3.53 -9.39
C GLU A 41 -19.99 -3.43 -9.31
N ALA A 42 -19.41 -3.86 -8.17
CA ALA A 42 -17.98 -4.00 -7.98
C ALA A 42 -17.41 -5.33 -8.56
N ASP A 43 -18.17 -6.06 -9.35
CA ASP A 43 -17.79 -7.36 -9.95
C ASP A 43 -17.51 -8.47 -8.90
N VAL A 44 -18.07 -8.37 -7.70
CA VAL A 44 -18.02 -9.49 -6.74
C VAL A 44 -18.96 -10.60 -7.19
N SER A 45 -18.51 -11.87 -7.14
CA SER A 45 -19.31 -13.00 -7.61
C SER A 45 -20.63 -13.11 -6.85
N TYR A 46 -21.71 -13.41 -7.56
CA TYR A 46 -23.06 -13.49 -7.00
C TYR A 46 -23.17 -14.44 -5.79
N LYS A 47 -22.49 -15.59 -5.84
CA LYS A 47 -22.47 -16.56 -4.74
C LYS A 47 -21.89 -15.94 -3.47
N VAL A 48 -20.77 -15.26 -3.59
CA VAL A 48 -20.07 -14.59 -2.48
C VAL A 48 -20.95 -13.49 -1.90
N VAL A 49 -21.56 -12.66 -2.75
CA VAL A 49 -22.45 -11.57 -2.31
C VAL A 49 -23.67 -12.10 -1.58
N LYS A 50 -24.26 -13.20 -2.07
CA LYS A 50 -25.43 -13.82 -1.44
C LYS A 50 -25.13 -14.32 -0.03
N GLU A 51 -24.01 -15.05 0.13
CA GLU A 51 -23.57 -15.57 1.43
C GLU A 51 -23.23 -14.43 2.40
N PHE A 52 -22.46 -13.44 1.93
CA PHE A 52 -22.09 -12.26 2.70
C PHE A 52 -23.31 -11.51 3.24
N VAL A 53 -24.26 -11.15 2.37
CA VAL A 53 -25.46 -10.40 2.74
C VAL A 53 -26.33 -11.20 3.70
N ALA A 54 -26.47 -12.52 3.51
CA ALA A 54 -27.21 -13.38 4.42
C ALA A 54 -26.60 -13.38 5.83
N THR A 55 -25.29 -13.63 5.92
CA THR A 55 -24.56 -13.66 7.20
C THR A 55 -24.62 -12.32 7.93
N VAL A 56 -24.39 -11.21 7.21
CA VAL A 56 -24.44 -9.87 7.82
C VAL A 56 -25.86 -9.54 8.28
N THR A 57 -26.88 -9.85 7.48
CA THR A 57 -28.29 -9.58 7.84
C THR A 57 -28.69 -10.36 9.09
N GLU A 58 -28.38 -11.64 9.16
CA GLU A 58 -28.68 -12.48 10.32
C GLU A 58 -28.05 -11.91 11.61
N ARG A 59 -26.79 -11.53 11.55
CA ARG A 59 -26.07 -10.94 12.71
C ARG A 59 -26.57 -9.54 13.07
N ALA A 60 -26.97 -8.74 12.08
CA ALA A 60 -27.35 -7.34 12.27
C ALA A 60 -28.82 -7.16 12.73
N VAL A 61 -29.67 -8.15 12.53
CA VAL A 61 -31.11 -8.12 12.92
C VAL A 61 -31.29 -8.61 14.35
N GLY A 62 -30.26 -9.12 15.02
CA GLY A 62 -30.36 -9.56 16.42
C GLY A 62 -30.77 -8.43 17.37
N SER A 63 -31.52 -8.75 18.42
CA SER A 63 -32.02 -7.80 19.44
C SER A 63 -30.87 -7.01 20.06
N ASP A 64 -29.73 -7.65 20.34
CA ASP A 64 -28.55 -7.03 20.93
C ASP A 64 -27.98 -5.88 20.09
N VAL A 65 -28.19 -5.91 18.77
CA VAL A 65 -27.77 -4.86 17.85
C VAL A 65 -28.81 -3.77 17.75
N LEU A 66 -30.09 -4.13 17.55
CA LEU A 66 -31.19 -3.18 17.35
C LEU A 66 -31.49 -2.36 18.61
N ASP A 67 -31.34 -2.96 19.79
CA ASP A 67 -31.59 -2.33 21.08
C ASP A 67 -30.35 -1.62 21.66
N SER A 68 -29.22 -1.66 20.97
CA SER A 68 -28.00 -0.98 21.41
C SER A 68 -28.11 0.54 21.31
N LEU A 69 -27.30 1.26 22.11
CA LEU A 69 -27.20 2.73 22.05
C LEU A 69 -26.62 3.24 20.72
N THR A 70 -25.93 2.40 19.97
CA THR A 70 -25.30 2.76 18.69
C THR A 70 -25.52 1.68 17.62
N PRO A 71 -26.78 1.37 17.25
CA PRO A 71 -27.09 0.23 16.38
C PRO A 71 -26.45 0.35 14.99
N ALA A 72 -26.40 1.54 14.40
CA ALA A 72 -25.75 1.76 13.11
C ALA A 72 -24.24 1.47 13.14
N GLN A 73 -23.57 1.80 14.24
CA GLN A 73 -22.14 1.49 14.40
C GLN A 73 -21.90 -0.02 14.55
N GLN A 74 -22.80 -0.71 15.25
CA GLN A 74 -22.77 -2.17 15.38
C GLN A 74 -22.93 -2.86 14.03
N VAL A 75 -23.88 -2.42 13.20
CA VAL A 75 -24.07 -2.94 11.84
C VAL A 75 -22.83 -2.71 10.98
N ILE A 76 -22.22 -1.52 11.02
CA ILE A 76 -21.00 -1.21 10.27
C ILE A 76 -19.83 -2.10 10.74
N LYS A 77 -19.72 -2.34 12.05
CA LYS A 77 -18.72 -3.24 12.61
C LYS A 77 -18.91 -4.67 12.10
N ILE A 78 -20.15 -5.18 12.11
CA ILE A 78 -20.47 -6.52 11.57
C ILE A 78 -20.08 -6.63 10.10
N VAL A 79 -20.36 -5.60 9.29
CA VAL A 79 -19.95 -5.55 7.88
C VAL A 79 -18.42 -5.56 7.74
N ASN A 80 -17.69 -4.78 8.56
CA ASN A 80 -16.24 -4.76 8.56
C ASN A 80 -15.64 -6.12 8.92
N ASP A 81 -16.15 -6.74 9.97
CA ASP A 81 -15.68 -8.06 10.44
C ASP A 81 -15.91 -9.12 9.36
N GLU A 82 -17.07 -9.08 8.69
CA GLU A 82 -17.41 -10.04 7.65
C GLU A 82 -16.62 -9.81 6.35
N LEU A 83 -16.36 -8.55 5.96
CA LEU A 83 -15.43 -8.23 4.86
C LEU A 83 -14.01 -8.73 5.17
N THR A 84 -13.53 -8.51 6.39
CA THR A 84 -12.22 -8.99 6.85
C THR A 84 -12.15 -10.51 6.76
N ARG A 85 -13.20 -11.22 7.23
CA ARG A 85 -13.30 -12.68 7.16
C ARG A 85 -13.29 -13.18 5.72
N LEU A 86 -14.06 -12.53 4.84
CA LEU A 86 -14.15 -12.86 3.43
C LEU A 86 -12.80 -12.76 2.72
N MET A 87 -11.99 -11.77 3.09
CA MET A 87 -10.64 -11.57 2.54
C MET A 87 -9.56 -12.44 3.19
N GLY A 88 -9.90 -13.27 4.19
CA GLY A 88 -8.98 -14.24 4.79
C GLY A 88 -8.70 -14.06 6.28
N GLY A 89 -9.29 -13.07 6.92
CA GLY A 89 -9.22 -12.83 8.38
C GLY A 89 -7.90 -12.24 8.88
N SER A 90 -6.77 -12.79 8.46
CA SER A 90 -5.44 -12.37 8.91
C SER A 90 -4.44 -12.33 7.75
N THR A 91 -3.37 -11.58 7.96
CA THR A 91 -2.25 -11.49 7.00
C THR A 91 -1.54 -12.84 6.86
N SER A 92 -1.35 -13.28 5.62
CA SER A 92 -0.62 -14.51 5.31
C SER A 92 0.82 -14.20 4.88
N LYS A 93 1.79 -14.85 5.52
CA LYS A 93 3.21 -14.71 5.23
C LYS A 93 3.68 -15.73 4.19
N LEU A 94 4.87 -15.51 3.63
CA LEU A 94 5.56 -16.51 2.80
C LEU A 94 6.04 -17.68 3.65
N SER A 95 5.94 -18.89 3.12
CA SER A 95 6.55 -20.09 3.70
C SER A 95 8.04 -20.08 3.39
N MET A 96 8.86 -20.07 4.41
CA MET A 96 10.31 -20.07 4.27
C MET A 96 10.86 -21.49 4.33
N ALA A 97 11.90 -21.76 3.53
CA ALA A 97 12.60 -23.04 3.61
C ALA A 97 13.33 -23.18 4.96
N ASN A 98 13.27 -24.38 5.55
CA ASN A 98 14.04 -24.68 6.73
C ASN A 98 15.54 -24.85 6.45
N ASN A 99 15.87 -25.33 5.24
CA ASN A 99 17.25 -25.57 4.80
C ASN A 99 17.41 -25.08 3.35
N GLY A 100 18.53 -24.42 3.06
CA GLY A 100 18.84 -23.89 1.73
C GLY A 100 18.00 -22.66 1.35
N PRO A 101 18.04 -22.26 0.06
CA PRO A 101 17.30 -21.10 -0.40
C PRO A 101 15.79 -21.39 -0.45
N THR A 102 15.00 -20.38 -0.07
CA THR A 102 13.55 -20.40 -0.27
C THR A 102 13.25 -20.16 -1.75
N VAL A 103 12.58 -21.09 -2.41
CA VAL A 103 12.22 -20.99 -3.83
C VAL A 103 10.78 -20.52 -3.95
N VAL A 104 10.58 -19.41 -4.62
CA VAL A 104 9.26 -18.80 -4.91
C VAL A 104 9.04 -18.82 -6.41
N MET A 105 8.00 -19.48 -6.86
CA MET A 105 7.63 -19.59 -8.27
C MET A 105 6.50 -18.59 -8.57
N MET A 106 6.78 -17.61 -9.45
CA MET A 106 5.82 -16.57 -9.85
C MET A 106 5.08 -17.02 -11.11
N VAL A 107 3.79 -17.27 -11.01
CA VAL A 107 2.96 -17.75 -12.11
C VAL A 107 1.83 -16.77 -12.44
N GLY A 108 1.21 -16.89 -13.62
CA GLY A 108 0.08 -16.04 -14.01
C GLY A 108 0.07 -15.72 -15.51
N LEU A 109 -0.99 -15.07 -15.95
CA LEU A 109 -1.19 -14.70 -17.36
C LEU A 109 -0.23 -13.59 -17.82
N GLN A 110 -0.10 -13.43 -19.13
CA GLN A 110 0.67 -12.34 -19.74
C GLN A 110 0.04 -11.00 -19.37
N GLY A 111 0.88 -10.01 -19.06
CA GLY A 111 0.39 -8.66 -18.67
C GLY A 111 -0.06 -8.53 -17.22
N ALA A 112 -0.12 -9.62 -16.45
CA ALA A 112 -0.48 -9.57 -15.02
C ALA A 112 0.59 -8.88 -14.14
N GLY A 113 1.77 -8.59 -14.66
CA GLY A 113 2.83 -7.88 -13.93
C GLY A 113 3.80 -8.82 -13.19
N LYS A 114 3.96 -10.08 -13.62
CA LYS A 114 4.88 -11.05 -12.98
C LYS A 114 6.29 -10.52 -12.81
N THR A 115 6.95 -10.16 -13.89
CA THR A 115 8.35 -9.70 -13.91
C THR A 115 8.59 -8.53 -12.96
N THR A 116 7.73 -7.52 -13.02
CA THR A 116 7.81 -6.36 -12.11
C THR A 116 7.53 -6.76 -10.67
N THR A 117 6.55 -7.64 -10.43
CA THR A 117 6.22 -8.14 -9.08
C THR A 117 7.34 -8.99 -8.51
N THR A 118 7.99 -9.82 -9.32
CA THR A 118 9.16 -10.62 -8.94
C THR A 118 10.26 -9.73 -8.38
N ALA A 119 10.59 -8.65 -9.08
CA ALA A 119 11.60 -7.70 -8.63
C ALA A 119 11.15 -6.90 -7.40
N LYS A 120 9.90 -6.41 -7.38
CA LYS A 120 9.32 -5.70 -6.20
C LYS A 120 9.36 -6.56 -4.95
N LEU A 121 8.97 -7.83 -5.08
CA LEU A 121 8.95 -8.77 -3.95
C LEU A 121 10.37 -9.08 -3.47
N GLY A 122 11.31 -9.31 -4.39
CA GLY A 122 12.73 -9.42 -4.05
C GLY A 122 13.25 -8.20 -3.29
N GLY A 123 12.95 -6.99 -3.79
CA GLY A 123 13.31 -5.74 -3.11
C GLY A 123 12.68 -5.59 -1.73
N LEU A 124 11.42 -6.00 -1.56
CA LEU A 124 10.71 -6.02 -0.28
C LEU A 124 11.40 -6.98 0.70
N MET A 125 11.72 -8.20 0.26
CA MET A 125 12.40 -9.20 1.09
C MET A 125 13.79 -8.73 1.53
N ARG A 126 14.54 -8.07 0.65
CA ARG A 126 15.83 -7.49 0.99
C ARG A 126 15.70 -6.39 2.04
N ARG A 127 14.80 -5.42 1.82
CA ARG A 127 14.66 -4.25 2.70
C ARG A 127 14.08 -4.57 4.07
N GLN A 128 13.01 -5.36 4.11
CA GLN A 128 12.26 -5.60 5.36
C GLN A 128 12.71 -6.84 6.13
N TYR A 129 13.21 -7.85 5.39
CA TYR A 129 13.55 -9.15 5.99
C TYR A 129 15.04 -9.49 5.90
N THR A 130 15.86 -8.54 5.42
CA THR A 130 17.33 -8.68 5.31
C THR A 130 17.74 -9.93 4.53
N LYS A 131 16.91 -10.35 3.53
CA LYS A 131 17.17 -11.50 2.68
C LYS A 131 18.11 -11.15 1.54
N ARG A 132 18.74 -12.18 0.96
CA ARG A 132 19.62 -12.09 -0.23
C ARG A 132 18.94 -12.77 -1.41
N PRO A 133 17.97 -12.10 -2.06
CA PRO A 133 17.23 -12.68 -3.16
C PRO A 133 18.06 -12.78 -4.43
N LEU A 134 17.80 -13.84 -5.21
CA LEU A 134 18.21 -14.03 -6.60
C LEU A 134 16.98 -14.03 -7.47
N LEU A 135 16.93 -13.17 -8.48
CA LEU A 135 15.88 -13.17 -9.49
C LEU A 135 16.30 -14.08 -10.66
N VAL A 136 15.39 -14.88 -11.19
CA VAL A 136 15.69 -15.86 -12.24
C VAL A 136 14.77 -15.63 -13.43
N ALA A 137 15.35 -15.41 -14.62
CA ALA A 137 14.64 -15.21 -15.86
C ALA A 137 14.25 -16.56 -16.50
N CYS A 138 13.05 -17.03 -16.20
CA CYS A 138 12.47 -18.24 -16.79
C CYS A 138 11.48 -17.96 -17.93
N ASP A 139 11.15 -16.70 -18.25
CA ASP A 139 10.40 -16.32 -19.46
C ASP A 139 11.35 -16.24 -20.66
N VAL A 140 11.76 -17.41 -21.13
CA VAL A 140 12.74 -17.56 -22.22
C VAL A 140 12.17 -17.29 -23.61
N TYR A 141 10.83 -17.25 -23.74
CA TYR A 141 10.15 -17.06 -25.03
C TYR A 141 10.13 -15.60 -25.47
N ARG A 142 10.35 -14.70 -24.55
CA ARG A 142 10.37 -13.26 -24.80
C ARG A 142 11.70 -12.65 -24.38
N PRO A 143 12.65 -12.42 -25.32
CA PRO A 143 13.94 -11.79 -24.99
C PRO A 143 13.79 -10.47 -24.22
N ALA A 144 12.79 -9.68 -24.55
CA ALA A 144 12.48 -8.43 -23.83
C ALA A 144 12.12 -8.64 -22.36
N ALA A 145 11.57 -9.81 -21.97
CA ALA A 145 11.25 -10.09 -20.56
C ALA A 145 12.53 -10.34 -19.74
N ILE A 146 13.52 -11.02 -20.31
CA ILE A 146 14.83 -11.22 -19.67
C ILE A 146 15.50 -9.87 -19.43
N GLU A 147 15.57 -9.01 -20.45
CA GLU A 147 16.16 -7.67 -20.32
C GLU A 147 15.37 -6.78 -19.34
N GLN A 148 14.03 -6.89 -19.36
CA GLN A 148 13.18 -6.17 -18.39
C GLN A 148 13.52 -6.59 -16.95
N LEU A 149 13.66 -7.88 -16.66
CA LEU A 149 14.00 -8.37 -15.33
C LEU A 149 15.39 -7.87 -14.90
N LYS A 150 16.37 -7.85 -15.82
CA LYS A 150 17.73 -7.30 -15.56
C LYS A 150 17.68 -5.81 -15.22
N VAL A 151 16.95 -5.02 -15.99
CA VAL A 151 16.81 -3.57 -15.76
C VAL A 151 16.17 -3.30 -14.41
N VAL A 152 15.06 -3.98 -14.09
CA VAL A 152 14.35 -3.77 -12.82
C VAL A 152 15.16 -4.33 -11.64
N GLY A 153 15.85 -5.45 -11.83
CA GLY A 153 16.76 -6.01 -10.84
C GLY A 153 17.92 -5.06 -10.51
N ALA A 154 18.54 -4.47 -11.52
CA ALA A 154 19.61 -3.49 -11.35
C ALA A 154 19.15 -2.23 -10.59
N GLN A 155 17.94 -1.73 -10.86
CA GLN A 155 17.36 -0.59 -10.13
C GLN A 155 17.15 -0.87 -8.64
N LEU A 156 16.98 -2.14 -8.27
CA LEU A 156 16.80 -2.58 -6.89
C LEU A 156 18.08 -3.20 -6.30
N ASP A 157 19.21 -3.17 -7.04
CA ASP A 157 20.47 -3.79 -6.60
C ASP A 157 20.33 -5.30 -6.34
N LEU A 158 19.50 -6.00 -7.13
CA LEU A 158 19.25 -7.42 -7.01
C LEU A 158 19.97 -8.18 -8.13
N PRO A 159 20.69 -9.29 -7.81
CA PRO A 159 21.29 -10.14 -8.82
C PRO A 159 20.20 -10.84 -9.63
N VAL A 160 20.45 -10.94 -10.94
CA VAL A 160 19.57 -11.65 -11.87
C VAL A 160 20.36 -12.77 -12.51
N PHE A 161 19.83 -13.99 -12.41
CA PHE A 161 20.34 -15.19 -13.08
C PHE A 161 19.61 -15.41 -14.39
N GLU A 162 20.35 -15.52 -15.49
CA GLU A 162 19.80 -15.82 -16.81
C GLU A 162 20.76 -16.74 -17.58
N GLN A 163 20.22 -17.54 -18.48
CA GLN A 163 20.98 -18.41 -19.37
C GLN A 163 20.49 -18.30 -20.83
N GLY A 164 19.91 -17.15 -21.19
CA GLY A 164 19.37 -16.90 -22.51
C GLY A 164 18.15 -17.76 -22.83
N GLN A 165 18.01 -18.13 -24.12
CA GLN A 165 16.92 -18.98 -24.59
C GLN A 165 17.29 -20.46 -24.41
N GLY A 166 16.68 -21.10 -23.41
CA GLY A 166 16.92 -22.49 -23.05
C GLY A 166 15.69 -23.17 -22.48
N ASP A 167 15.85 -24.36 -21.92
CA ASP A 167 14.79 -25.03 -21.18
C ASP A 167 14.59 -24.31 -19.82
N PRO A 168 13.44 -23.68 -19.57
CA PRO A 168 13.18 -22.93 -18.34
C PRO A 168 13.29 -23.79 -17.09
N VAL A 169 13.02 -25.08 -17.17
CA VAL A 169 13.17 -26.02 -16.05
C VAL A 169 14.64 -26.16 -15.66
N LYS A 170 15.53 -26.37 -16.65
CA LYS A 170 16.97 -26.46 -16.40
C LYS A 170 17.55 -25.15 -15.89
N ILE A 171 17.07 -24.01 -16.40
CA ILE A 171 17.49 -22.69 -15.91
C ILE A 171 17.14 -22.54 -14.43
N ALA A 172 15.93 -22.93 -14.02
CA ALA A 172 15.50 -22.89 -12.64
C ALA A 172 16.35 -23.80 -11.72
N GLU A 173 16.65 -25.03 -12.14
CA GLU A 173 17.53 -25.94 -11.39
C GLU A 173 18.96 -25.38 -11.25
N ASN A 174 19.51 -24.82 -12.33
CA ASN A 174 20.83 -24.21 -12.32
C ASN A 174 20.88 -22.97 -11.42
N ALA A 175 19.81 -22.16 -11.41
CA ALA A 175 19.69 -21.00 -10.55
C ALA A 175 19.67 -21.37 -9.06
N ILE A 176 19.00 -22.46 -8.69
CA ILE A 176 18.98 -22.95 -7.30
C ILE A 176 20.37 -23.42 -6.88
N ARG A 177 21.12 -24.10 -7.75
CA ARG A 177 22.53 -24.46 -7.50
C ARG A 177 23.38 -23.21 -7.31
N HIS A 178 23.26 -22.27 -8.25
CA HIS A 178 23.95 -20.98 -8.17
C HIS A 178 23.63 -20.25 -6.84
N ALA A 179 22.37 -20.19 -6.43
CA ALA A 179 21.96 -19.57 -5.18
C ALA A 179 22.66 -20.18 -3.96
N ARG A 180 22.82 -21.51 -3.94
CA ARG A 180 23.55 -22.23 -2.87
C ARG A 180 25.03 -21.86 -2.86
N ASP A 181 25.68 -21.84 -4.05
CA ASP A 181 27.09 -21.59 -4.19
C ASP A 181 27.46 -20.14 -3.84
N TYR A 182 26.60 -19.18 -4.16
CA TYR A 182 26.81 -17.74 -3.92
C TYR A 182 26.10 -17.22 -2.66
N GLY A 183 25.45 -18.10 -1.92
CA GLY A 183 24.85 -17.78 -0.63
C GLY A 183 23.60 -16.93 -0.69
N ASN A 184 22.84 -16.98 -1.80
CA ASN A 184 21.50 -16.41 -1.86
C ASN A 184 20.55 -17.30 -1.05
N ASP A 185 19.71 -16.68 -0.22
CA ASP A 185 18.77 -17.38 0.67
C ASP A 185 17.32 -17.37 0.16
N MET A 186 17.06 -16.65 -0.94
CA MET A 186 15.79 -16.66 -1.66
C MET A 186 16.01 -16.69 -3.17
N VAL A 187 15.17 -17.44 -3.88
CA VAL A 187 15.16 -17.55 -5.35
C VAL A 187 13.75 -17.25 -5.84
N PHE A 188 13.62 -16.27 -6.72
CA PHE A 188 12.36 -15.91 -7.36
C PHE A 188 12.40 -16.31 -8.82
N LEU A 189 11.58 -17.28 -9.22
CA LEU A 189 11.48 -17.75 -10.60
C LEU A 189 10.41 -16.94 -11.33
N ASP A 190 10.83 -16.04 -12.24
CA ASP A 190 9.91 -15.28 -13.11
C ASP A 190 9.55 -16.13 -14.32
N THR A 191 8.40 -16.82 -14.26
CA THR A 191 8.00 -17.76 -15.31
C THR A 191 7.30 -17.09 -16.48
N ALA A 192 7.26 -17.76 -17.62
CA ALA A 192 6.51 -17.31 -18.77
C ALA A 192 5.02 -17.13 -18.46
N GLY A 193 4.36 -16.25 -19.20
CA GLY A 193 2.92 -16.08 -19.18
C GLY A 193 2.39 -16.07 -20.59
N ARG A 194 1.23 -16.67 -20.80
CA ARG A 194 0.47 -16.61 -22.05
C ARG A 194 -0.80 -15.81 -21.88
N LEU A 195 -1.43 -15.45 -22.99
CA LEU A 195 -2.68 -14.67 -22.98
C LEU A 195 -3.84 -15.42 -22.31
N HIS A 196 -3.83 -16.73 -22.45
CA HIS A 196 -4.84 -17.63 -21.88
C HIS A 196 -4.18 -18.80 -21.15
N VAL A 197 -4.94 -19.43 -20.28
CA VAL A 197 -4.55 -20.72 -19.67
C VAL A 197 -4.62 -21.77 -20.75
N ASP A 198 -3.47 -22.33 -21.13
CA ASP A 198 -3.38 -23.42 -22.07
C ASP A 198 -2.60 -24.62 -21.50
N GLU A 199 -2.78 -25.80 -22.08
CA GLU A 199 -2.15 -27.05 -21.62
C GLU A 199 -0.62 -26.97 -21.68
N THR A 200 -0.06 -26.34 -22.71
CA THR A 200 1.40 -26.22 -22.88
C THR A 200 2.03 -25.43 -21.75
N LEU A 201 1.42 -24.28 -21.36
CA LEU A 201 1.89 -23.48 -20.25
C LEU A 201 1.78 -24.27 -18.93
N MET A 202 0.64 -24.92 -18.69
CA MET A 202 0.41 -25.68 -17.48
C MET A 202 1.36 -26.86 -17.34
N ASP A 203 1.66 -27.56 -18.42
CA ASP A 203 2.62 -28.68 -18.41
C ASP A 203 4.05 -28.21 -18.14
N GLU A 204 4.46 -27.06 -18.71
CA GLU A 204 5.76 -26.48 -18.41
C GLU A 204 5.87 -26.11 -16.92
N LEU A 205 4.86 -25.44 -16.37
CA LEU A 205 4.83 -25.05 -14.96
C LEU A 205 4.78 -26.26 -14.02
N LYS A 206 4.04 -27.34 -14.40
CA LYS A 206 4.04 -28.62 -13.65
C LYS A 206 5.41 -29.27 -13.64
N ARG A 207 6.09 -29.32 -14.80
CA ARG A 207 7.46 -29.85 -14.91
C ARG A 207 8.43 -29.03 -14.05
N MET A 208 8.34 -27.70 -14.10
CA MET A 208 9.16 -26.83 -13.27
C MET A 208 8.89 -27.06 -11.78
N LYS A 209 7.62 -27.09 -11.35
CA LYS A 209 7.24 -27.43 -9.97
C LYS A 209 7.83 -28.76 -9.51
N ALA A 210 7.75 -29.79 -10.35
CA ALA A 210 8.27 -31.12 -10.03
C ALA A 210 9.81 -31.16 -9.91
N ALA A 211 10.52 -30.35 -10.72
CA ALA A 211 11.98 -30.29 -10.71
C ALA A 211 12.55 -29.49 -9.54
N VAL A 212 11.94 -28.32 -9.22
CA VAL A 212 12.51 -27.38 -8.23
C VAL A 212 11.87 -27.44 -6.85
N HIS A 213 10.73 -28.11 -6.69
CA HIS A 213 9.98 -28.22 -5.43
C HIS A 213 9.85 -26.86 -4.70
N PRO A 214 9.16 -25.84 -5.30
CA PRO A 214 9.10 -24.53 -4.73
C PRO A 214 8.44 -24.53 -3.35
N ASN A 215 8.91 -23.66 -2.47
CA ASN A 215 8.30 -23.46 -1.15
C ASN A 215 7.00 -22.67 -1.24
N GLU A 216 6.87 -21.86 -2.31
CA GLU A 216 5.71 -21.03 -2.60
C GLU A 216 5.48 -20.96 -4.10
N ILE A 217 4.23 -21.14 -4.52
CA ILE A 217 3.75 -20.83 -5.86
C ILE A 217 2.80 -19.64 -5.71
N LEU A 218 3.24 -18.47 -6.18
CA LEU A 218 2.47 -17.24 -6.11
C LEU A 218 1.86 -16.91 -7.46
N LEU A 219 0.54 -16.87 -7.49
CA LEU A 219 -0.20 -16.44 -8.66
C LEU A 219 -0.26 -14.90 -8.67
N VAL A 220 0.26 -14.31 -9.74
CA VAL A 220 0.17 -12.86 -9.99
C VAL A 220 -1.02 -12.57 -10.88
N VAL A 221 -1.94 -11.74 -10.42
CA VAL A 221 -3.20 -11.44 -11.09
C VAL A 221 -3.40 -9.93 -11.16
N ASP A 222 -3.87 -9.44 -12.29
CA ASP A 222 -4.28 -8.06 -12.48
C ASP A 222 -5.68 -7.85 -11.86
N ALA A 223 -5.78 -7.01 -10.83
CA ALA A 223 -7.04 -6.73 -10.15
C ALA A 223 -8.09 -6.10 -11.07
N MET A 224 -7.66 -5.39 -12.12
CA MET A 224 -8.56 -4.71 -13.05
C MET A 224 -9.31 -5.66 -13.99
N THR A 225 -8.88 -6.92 -14.10
CA THR A 225 -9.52 -7.91 -14.98
C THR A 225 -10.79 -8.53 -14.39
N GLY A 226 -11.17 -8.15 -13.16
CA GLY A 226 -12.45 -8.53 -12.54
C GLY A 226 -12.65 -10.04 -12.45
N GLN A 227 -13.73 -10.55 -13.05
CA GLN A 227 -14.08 -11.98 -12.99
C GLN A 227 -13.09 -12.89 -13.73
N ASP A 228 -12.38 -12.40 -14.74
CA ASP A 228 -11.34 -13.19 -15.44
C ASP A 228 -10.16 -13.49 -14.50
N ALA A 229 -9.85 -12.58 -13.57
CA ALA A 229 -8.88 -12.83 -12.50
C ALA A 229 -9.27 -14.04 -11.63
N VAL A 230 -10.55 -14.15 -11.30
CA VAL A 230 -11.10 -15.25 -10.48
C VAL A 230 -11.04 -16.57 -11.24
N ASN A 231 -11.40 -16.56 -12.53
CA ASN A 231 -11.37 -17.74 -13.39
C ASN A 231 -9.92 -18.24 -13.59
N ALA A 232 -8.99 -17.31 -13.84
CA ALA A 232 -7.58 -17.65 -13.93
C ALA A 232 -7.06 -18.24 -12.60
N ALA A 233 -7.41 -17.64 -11.47
CA ALA A 233 -6.98 -18.14 -10.17
C ALA A 233 -7.47 -19.57 -9.91
N ALA A 234 -8.71 -19.88 -10.23
CA ALA A 234 -9.25 -21.23 -10.09
C ALA A 234 -8.50 -22.23 -11.00
N ALA A 235 -8.25 -21.89 -12.27
CA ALA A 235 -7.54 -22.76 -13.19
C ALA A 235 -6.07 -23.03 -12.79
N PHE A 236 -5.36 -21.99 -12.32
CA PHE A 236 -3.98 -22.15 -11.83
C PHE A 236 -3.94 -22.96 -10.52
N ASP A 237 -4.93 -22.79 -9.62
CA ASP A 237 -5.01 -23.57 -8.39
C ASP A 237 -5.29 -25.05 -8.67
N GLU A 238 -6.24 -25.35 -9.58
CA GLU A 238 -6.55 -26.72 -9.97
C GLU A 238 -5.33 -27.42 -10.61
N ALA A 239 -4.59 -26.72 -11.48
CA ALA A 239 -3.47 -27.29 -12.22
C ALA A 239 -2.19 -27.43 -11.39
N LEU A 240 -1.90 -26.47 -10.53
CA LEU A 240 -0.62 -26.34 -9.83
C LEU A 240 -0.75 -26.43 -8.30
N GLY A 241 -1.93 -26.13 -7.73
CA GLY A 241 -2.08 -25.97 -6.29
C GLY A 241 -1.25 -24.77 -5.82
N ILE A 242 -1.74 -23.55 -6.11
CA ILE A 242 -1.07 -22.31 -5.68
C ILE A 242 -1.09 -22.14 -4.16
N ASP A 243 -0.11 -21.44 -3.60
CA ASP A 243 0.01 -21.19 -2.15
C ASP A 243 -0.48 -19.80 -1.75
N GLY A 244 -0.62 -18.91 -2.72
CA GLY A 244 -1.09 -17.55 -2.49
C GLY A 244 -1.22 -16.75 -3.77
N VAL A 245 -1.84 -15.58 -3.63
CA VAL A 245 -2.12 -14.65 -4.73
C VAL A 245 -1.45 -13.31 -4.46
N VAL A 246 -0.91 -12.70 -5.50
CA VAL A 246 -0.45 -11.31 -5.53
C VAL A 246 -1.35 -10.53 -6.47
N LEU A 247 -2.06 -9.55 -5.95
CA LEU A 247 -2.89 -8.65 -6.76
C LEU A 247 -2.05 -7.47 -7.22
N THR A 248 -2.02 -7.23 -8.52
CA THR A 248 -1.37 -6.06 -9.13
C THR A 248 -2.38 -5.02 -9.56
N LYS A 249 -1.92 -3.80 -9.79
CA LYS A 249 -2.72 -2.67 -10.29
C LYS A 249 -3.96 -2.33 -9.45
N LEU A 250 -3.90 -2.61 -8.15
CA LEU A 250 -5.03 -2.36 -7.26
C LEU A 250 -5.35 -0.86 -7.14
N ASP A 251 -4.36 0.00 -7.35
CA ASP A 251 -4.51 1.47 -7.42
C ASP A 251 -5.42 1.94 -8.56
N GLY A 252 -5.46 1.20 -9.67
CA GLY A 252 -6.37 1.44 -10.81
C GLY A 252 -7.72 0.76 -10.68
N ASP A 253 -7.90 -0.17 -9.75
CA ASP A 253 -9.14 -0.91 -9.56
C ASP A 253 -10.13 -0.14 -8.68
N ALA A 254 -11.01 0.63 -9.33
CA ALA A 254 -12.09 1.33 -8.65
C ALA A 254 -13.20 0.40 -8.13
N ARG A 255 -13.28 -0.84 -8.62
CA ARG A 255 -14.33 -1.82 -8.29
C ARG A 255 -13.96 -2.69 -7.10
N GLY A 256 -12.76 -3.28 -7.10
CA GLY A 256 -12.21 -4.08 -6.01
C GLY A 256 -12.79 -5.49 -5.84
N GLY A 257 -13.64 -5.93 -6.75
CA GLY A 257 -14.33 -7.21 -6.64
C GLY A 257 -13.43 -8.44 -6.76
N ALA A 258 -12.32 -8.32 -7.51
CA ALA A 258 -11.36 -9.39 -7.65
C ALA A 258 -10.77 -9.82 -6.29
N ALA A 259 -10.38 -8.87 -5.45
CA ALA A 259 -9.84 -9.15 -4.11
C ALA A 259 -10.82 -9.94 -3.23
N LEU A 260 -12.11 -9.60 -3.30
CA LEU A 260 -13.17 -10.28 -2.53
C LEU A 260 -13.51 -11.66 -3.09
N SER A 261 -13.46 -11.83 -4.43
CA SER A 261 -13.91 -13.04 -5.11
C SER A 261 -12.84 -14.13 -5.19
N ILE A 262 -11.56 -13.77 -5.39
CA ILE A 262 -10.47 -14.74 -5.55
C ILE A 262 -10.33 -15.63 -4.32
N ARG A 263 -10.29 -15.02 -3.13
CA ARG A 263 -10.18 -15.78 -1.88
C ARG A 263 -11.37 -16.73 -1.68
N ALA A 264 -12.57 -16.23 -1.95
CA ALA A 264 -13.78 -17.03 -1.79
C ALA A 264 -13.87 -18.17 -2.80
N SER A 265 -13.34 -18.00 -4.02
CA SER A 265 -13.34 -19.01 -5.09
C SER A 265 -12.27 -20.09 -4.90
N THR A 266 -11.05 -19.68 -4.53
CA THR A 266 -9.89 -20.60 -4.46
C THR A 266 -9.58 -21.09 -3.05
N GLY A 267 -10.09 -20.40 -2.02
CA GLY A 267 -9.65 -20.64 -0.64
C GLY A 267 -8.21 -20.18 -0.35
N LYS A 268 -7.47 -19.67 -1.36
CA LYS A 268 -6.06 -19.29 -1.21
C LYS A 268 -5.92 -17.85 -0.70
N PRO A 269 -4.93 -17.57 0.16
CA PRO A 269 -4.74 -16.24 0.71
C PRO A 269 -4.19 -15.28 -0.34
N ILE A 270 -4.65 -14.03 -0.30
CA ILE A 270 -3.93 -12.93 -0.91
C ILE A 270 -2.78 -12.59 0.02
N LYS A 271 -1.54 -12.62 -0.47
CA LYS A 271 -0.34 -12.36 0.34
C LYS A 271 0.21 -10.96 0.16
N PHE A 272 0.17 -10.44 -1.08
CA PHE A 272 0.68 -9.11 -1.41
C PHE A 272 -0.23 -8.37 -2.37
N VAL A 273 -0.12 -7.04 -2.36
CA VAL A 273 -0.83 -6.15 -3.28
C VAL A 273 0.11 -5.11 -3.86
N GLY A 274 0.02 -4.89 -5.16
CA GLY A 274 0.69 -3.81 -5.88
C GLY A 274 -0.21 -2.58 -5.91
N MET A 275 0.28 -1.50 -5.31
CA MET A 275 -0.43 -0.22 -5.13
C MET A 275 0.07 0.88 -6.07
N GLY A 276 0.71 0.52 -7.18
CA GLY A 276 1.22 1.45 -8.17
C GLY A 276 2.42 0.92 -8.95
N GLU A 277 2.92 1.72 -9.88
CA GLU A 277 4.00 1.31 -10.79
C GLU A 277 5.40 1.32 -10.15
N LYS A 278 5.66 2.22 -9.18
CA LYS A 278 6.97 2.36 -8.53
C LYS A 278 7.41 1.06 -7.86
N LEU A 279 8.71 0.83 -7.82
CA LEU A 279 9.29 -0.44 -7.36
C LEU A 279 9.16 -0.69 -5.85
N ASP A 280 8.87 0.33 -5.08
CA ASP A 280 8.58 0.26 -3.65
C ASP A 280 7.09 0.06 -3.32
N MET A 281 6.22 0.13 -4.34
CA MET A 281 4.76 0.02 -4.19
C MET A 281 4.27 -1.44 -4.25
N LEU A 282 4.80 -2.29 -3.37
CA LEU A 282 4.27 -3.62 -3.08
C LEU A 282 4.17 -3.75 -1.56
N GLU A 283 3.00 -4.11 -1.08
CA GLU A 283 2.69 -4.22 0.36
C GLU A 283 2.16 -5.61 0.70
N PRO A 284 2.41 -6.13 1.92
CA PRO A 284 1.67 -7.27 2.44
C PRO A 284 0.17 -6.98 2.45
N PHE A 285 -0.64 -7.99 2.16
CA PHE A 285 -2.09 -7.85 2.20
C PHE A 285 -2.60 -7.97 3.64
N HIS A 286 -3.26 -6.92 4.12
CA HIS A 286 -3.88 -6.87 5.44
C HIS A 286 -5.42 -6.84 5.28
N PRO A 287 -6.13 -7.96 5.49
CA PRO A 287 -7.57 -8.04 5.31
C PRO A 287 -8.37 -6.98 6.09
N ASP A 288 -8.00 -6.76 7.34
CA ASP A 288 -8.62 -5.79 8.24
C ASP A 288 -8.48 -4.33 7.75
N ARG A 289 -7.27 -3.97 7.28
CA ARG A 289 -7.01 -2.64 6.71
C ARG A 289 -7.75 -2.44 5.39
N MET A 290 -7.81 -3.48 4.55
CA MET A 290 -8.57 -3.43 3.29
C MET A 290 -10.07 -3.28 3.53
N ALA A 291 -10.63 -4.02 4.49
CA ALA A 291 -12.02 -3.84 4.90
C ALA A 291 -12.31 -2.41 5.35
N SER A 292 -11.44 -1.86 6.19
CA SER A 292 -11.54 -0.47 6.65
C SER A 292 -11.46 0.55 5.51
N ARG A 293 -10.56 0.33 4.52
CA ARG A 293 -10.46 1.17 3.31
C ARG A 293 -11.75 1.11 2.49
N ILE A 294 -12.29 -0.09 2.24
CA ILE A 294 -13.56 -0.30 1.52
C ILE A 294 -14.72 0.42 2.20
N LEU A 295 -14.74 0.46 3.52
CA LEU A 295 -15.75 1.17 4.31
C LEU A 295 -15.50 2.67 4.46
N GLY A 296 -14.44 3.21 3.85
CA GLY A 296 -14.07 4.62 3.96
C GLY A 296 -13.68 5.05 5.37
N MET A 297 -13.29 4.12 6.21
CA MET A 297 -12.83 4.37 7.59
C MET A 297 -11.36 4.77 7.63
N GLY A 298 -10.67 4.71 6.49
CA GLY A 298 -9.24 4.98 6.38
C GLY A 298 -8.37 3.81 6.82
N ASP A 299 -7.07 3.98 6.69
CA ASP A 299 -6.05 3.00 7.09
C ASP A 299 -4.98 3.69 7.94
N MET A 300 -5.35 4.02 9.18
CA MET A 300 -4.47 4.72 10.11
C MET A 300 -3.23 3.91 10.48
N LEU A 301 -3.32 2.57 10.49
CA LEU A 301 -2.17 1.73 10.85
C LEU A 301 -1.11 1.76 9.75
N SER A 302 -1.50 1.58 8.48
CA SER A 302 -0.56 1.72 7.36
C SER A 302 0.01 3.15 7.25
N PHE A 303 -0.79 4.17 7.55
CA PHE A 303 -0.31 5.54 7.60
C PHE A 303 0.76 5.74 8.68
N ILE A 304 0.51 5.24 9.90
CA ILE A 304 1.46 5.30 11.02
C ILE A 304 2.72 4.51 10.70
N GLU A 305 2.63 3.31 10.14
CA GLU A 305 3.78 2.49 9.75
C GLU A 305 4.64 3.18 8.68
N LYS A 306 4.01 3.76 7.64
CA LYS A 306 4.73 4.54 6.63
C LYS A 306 5.39 5.79 7.21
N ALA A 307 4.69 6.48 8.10
CA ALA A 307 5.25 7.62 8.81
C ALA A 307 6.45 7.20 9.68
N GLN A 308 6.34 6.10 10.43
CA GLN A 308 7.42 5.59 11.27
C GLN A 308 8.64 5.11 10.48
N ALA A 309 8.43 4.46 9.32
CA ALA A 309 9.51 3.99 8.47
C ALA A 309 10.36 5.15 7.89
N THR A 310 9.76 6.34 7.75
CA THR A 310 10.42 7.53 7.23
C THR A 310 10.94 8.45 8.35
N TYR A 311 10.57 8.14 9.60
CA TYR A 311 10.82 9.00 10.75
C TYR A 311 12.15 8.67 11.42
N ASP A 312 13.12 9.59 11.31
CA ASP A 312 14.37 9.54 12.08
C ASP A 312 14.14 10.22 13.43
N GLU A 313 14.06 9.42 14.52
CA GLU A 313 13.87 9.92 15.90
C GLU A 313 14.89 11.00 16.30
N LYS A 314 16.13 10.89 15.79
CA LYS A 314 17.18 11.87 16.08
C LYS A 314 16.93 13.21 15.38
N GLN A 315 16.38 13.17 14.17
CA GLN A 315 16.01 14.39 13.44
C GLN A 315 14.77 15.05 14.05
N ALA A 316 13.81 14.26 14.47
CA ALA A 316 12.62 14.75 15.15
C ALA A 316 12.92 15.44 16.47
N ALA A 317 13.76 14.86 17.32
CA ALA A 317 14.18 15.48 18.57
C ALA A 317 14.93 16.82 18.34
N LYS A 318 15.78 16.87 17.30
CA LYS A 318 16.46 18.11 16.90
C LYS A 318 15.48 19.16 16.38
N LEU A 319 14.46 18.75 15.62
CA LEU A 319 13.43 19.65 15.11
C LEU A 319 12.57 20.20 16.25
N GLU A 320 12.15 19.35 17.21
CA GLU A 320 11.41 19.76 18.39
C GLU A 320 12.20 20.78 19.21
N GLU A 321 13.49 20.57 19.42
CA GLU A 321 14.37 21.50 20.08
C GLU A 321 14.48 22.85 19.34
N LYS A 322 14.62 22.83 18.02
CA LYS A 322 14.66 24.02 17.17
C LYS A 322 13.32 24.77 17.15
N LEU A 323 12.19 24.06 17.11
CA LEU A 323 10.84 24.62 17.24
C LEU A 323 10.67 25.33 18.60
N ARG A 324 11.08 24.68 19.68
CA ARG A 324 11.03 25.23 21.02
C ARG A 324 11.89 26.47 21.19
N LYS A 325 13.04 26.54 20.47
CA LYS A 325 13.96 27.70 20.48
C LYS A 325 13.62 28.75 19.41
N ASN A 326 12.52 28.59 18.65
CA ASN A 326 12.13 29.51 17.55
C ASN A 326 13.24 29.69 16.48
N ARG A 327 14.01 28.65 16.17
CA ARG A 327 15.15 28.69 15.24
C ARG A 327 14.90 27.82 14.00
N LEU A 328 13.70 27.83 13.46
CA LEU A 328 13.39 27.18 12.18
C LEU A 328 14.16 27.85 11.04
N THR A 329 14.84 27.04 10.23
CA THR A 329 15.63 27.47 9.07
C THR A 329 14.98 26.98 7.76
N LEU A 330 15.38 27.53 6.61
CA LEU A 330 14.99 27.00 5.31
C LEU A 330 15.58 25.61 5.03
N GLN A 331 16.70 25.25 5.68
CA GLN A 331 17.23 23.88 5.61
C GLN A 331 16.27 22.90 6.33
N ASP A 332 15.76 23.26 7.51
CA ASP A 332 14.78 22.42 8.22
C ASP A 332 13.49 22.26 7.41
N PHE A 333 13.07 23.32 6.70
CA PHE A 333 11.92 23.27 5.81
C PHE A 333 12.16 22.34 4.62
N TYR A 334 13.37 22.37 4.03
CA TYR A 334 13.77 21.45 2.97
C TYR A 334 13.79 20.00 3.44
N ASP A 335 14.38 19.75 4.62
CA ASP A 335 14.45 18.41 5.19
C ASP A 335 13.06 17.83 5.46
N GLN A 336 12.11 18.65 5.91
CA GLN A 336 10.70 18.27 6.06
C GLN A 336 10.04 17.94 4.71
N LEU A 337 10.29 18.74 3.66
CA LEU A 337 9.77 18.47 2.31
C LEU A 337 10.30 17.14 1.79
N GLN A 338 11.58 16.82 2.02
CA GLN A 338 12.18 15.53 1.63
C GLN A 338 11.55 14.36 2.40
N GLN A 339 11.28 14.53 3.70
CA GLN A 339 10.59 13.52 4.50
C GLN A 339 9.18 13.25 3.98
N ILE A 340 8.39 14.29 3.70
CA ILE A 340 7.05 14.16 3.12
C ILE A 340 7.10 13.45 1.77
N ARG A 341 8.07 13.78 0.93
CA ARG A 341 8.29 13.13 -0.37
C ARG A 341 8.71 11.67 -0.23
N GLY A 342 9.51 11.35 0.79
CA GLY A 342 9.94 9.99 1.14
C GLY A 342 8.81 9.09 1.66
N MET A 343 7.71 9.67 2.17
CA MET A 343 6.51 8.92 2.58
C MET A 343 5.69 8.37 1.40
N GLY A 344 6.02 8.72 0.16
CA GLY A 344 5.33 8.29 -1.05
C GLY A 344 4.39 9.35 -1.63
N ASP A 345 3.46 8.92 -2.49
CA ASP A 345 2.50 9.82 -3.14
C ASP A 345 1.55 10.42 -2.10
N LEU A 346 1.51 11.76 -2.02
CA LEU A 346 0.65 12.49 -1.10
C LEU A 346 -0.85 12.19 -1.31
N ASN A 347 -1.24 11.86 -2.53
CA ASN A 347 -2.62 11.44 -2.83
C ASN A 347 -2.93 10.08 -2.20
N GLN A 348 -1.95 9.16 -2.15
CA GLN A 348 -2.10 7.88 -1.45
C GLN A 348 -2.18 8.08 0.06
N LEU A 349 -1.36 8.96 0.61
CA LEU A 349 -1.41 9.29 2.04
C LEU A 349 -2.74 9.93 2.44
N ALA A 350 -3.27 10.84 1.61
CA ALA A 350 -4.60 11.42 1.80
C ALA A 350 -5.71 10.35 1.75
N GLY A 351 -5.56 9.33 0.88
CA GLY A 351 -6.50 8.19 0.80
C GLY A 351 -6.50 7.28 2.03
N MET A 352 -5.42 7.28 2.83
CA MET A 352 -5.33 6.50 4.07
C MET A 352 -5.96 7.22 5.27
N MET A 353 -6.21 8.52 5.17
CA MET A 353 -6.78 9.31 6.26
C MET A 353 -8.30 9.13 6.34
N PRO A 354 -8.89 8.96 7.54
CA PRO A 354 -10.33 8.76 7.70
C PRO A 354 -11.14 10.03 7.47
N GLY A 355 -12.30 9.89 6.83
CA GLY A 355 -13.35 10.92 6.77
C GLY A 355 -13.03 12.13 5.89
N ASN A 356 -13.51 13.32 6.31
CA ASN A 356 -13.40 14.56 5.54
C ASN A 356 -11.97 15.12 5.41
N LEU A 357 -11.06 14.74 6.30
CA LEU A 357 -9.67 15.20 6.24
C LEU A 357 -8.97 14.71 4.97
N GLY A 358 -9.13 13.43 4.62
CA GLY A 358 -8.61 12.87 3.39
C GLY A 358 -9.18 13.55 2.15
N ARG A 359 -10.49 13.83 2.12
CA ARG A 359 -11.14 14.55 1.01
C ARG A 359 -10.70 16.01 0.88
N GLN A 360 -10.48 16.71 1.97
CA GLN A 360 -9.97 18.08 1.94
C GLN A 360 -8.52 18.15 1.43
N MET A 361 -7.70 17.14 1.75
CA MET A 361 -6.34 17.04 1.21
C MET A 361 -6.31 16.59 -0.25
N GLN A 362 -7.25 15.76 -0.70
CA GLN A 362 -7.40 15.38 -2.11
C GLN A 362 -7.90 16.52 -3.01
N GLY A 363 -8.70 17.45 -2.46
CA GLY A 363 -9.12 18.67 -3.18
C GLY A 363 -8.04 19.73 -3.29
N ALA A 364 -7.01 19.67 -2.44
CA ALA A 364 -5.79 20.42 -2.58
C ALA A 364 -4.84 19.61 -3.47
N THR A 365 -4.96 19.75 -4.79
CA THR A 365 -3.93 19.23 -5.71
C THR A 365 -2.59 19.78 -5.26
N VAL A 366 -1.79 18.96 -4.59
CA VAL A 366 -0.42 19.33 -4.28
C VAL A 366 0.29 19.41 -5.63
N ASP A 367 0.52 20.62 -6.09
CA ASP A 367 1.21 20.86 -7.34
C ASP A 367 2.66 20.38 -7.18
N GLU A 368 2.95 19.18 -7.69
CA GLU A 368 4.31 18.59 -7.67
C GLU A 368 5.33 19.54 -8.31
N LYS A 369 4.89 20.37 -9.28
CA LYS A 369 5.74 21.40 -9.86
C LYS A 369 6.05 22.50 -8.87
N ALA A 370 5.08 22.92 -8.05
CA ALA A 370 5.29 23.93 -7.01
C ALA A 370 6.26 23.41 -5.93
N LEU A 371 6.17 22.12 -5.56
CA LEU A 371 7.14 21.49 -4.65
C LEU A 371 8.54 21.42 -5.27
N ALA A 372 8.65 21.00 -6.53
CA ALA A 372 9.93 20.96 -7.25
C ALA A 372 10.55 22.36 -7.40
N HIS A 373 9.73 23.38 -7.66
CA HIS A 373 10.20 24.77 -7.71
C HIS A 373 10.70 25.25 -6.34
N THR A 374 10.00 24.92 -5.26
CA THR A 374 10.42 25.24 -3.89
C THR A 374 11.76 24.60 -3.55
N GLU A 375 11.93 23.34 -3.88
CA GLU A 375 13.18 22.59 -3.72
C GLU A 375 14.33 23.23 -4.52
N ALA A 376 14.10 23.54 -5.79
CA ALA A 376 15.10 24.15 -6.67
C ALA A 376 15.56 25.52 -6.14
N ILE A 377 14.63 26.34 -5.61
CA ILE A 377 14.96 27.63 -4.99
C ILE A 377 15.88 27.43 -3.78
N ILE A 378 15.53 26.51 -2.87
CA ILE A 378 16.31 26.26 -1.64
C ILE A 378 17.67 25.70 -1.98
N LEU A 379 17.75 24.76 -2.93
CA LEU A 379 19.02 24.18 -3.37
C LEU A 379 19.94 25.19 -4.05
N SER A 380 19.39 26.23 -4.68
CA SER A 380 20.15 27.34 -5.28
C SER A 380 20.70 28.33 -4.24
N MET A 381 20.32 28.22 -2.99
CA MET A 381 20.86 29.01 -1.88
C MET A 381 22.13 28.38 -1.30
N THR A 382 23.04 29.20 -0.82
CA THR A 382 24.19 28.73 -0.04
C THR A 382 23.74 28.21 1.34
N PRO A 383 24.51 27.35 2.03
CA PRO A 383 24.15 26.87 3.38
C PRO A 383 23.84 28.03 4.36
N LEU A 384 24.66 29.09 4.32
CA LEU A 384 24.47 30.26 5.18
C LEU A 384 23.15 31.01 4.88
N GLU A 385 22.73 31.05 3.61
CA GLU A 385 21.46 31.68 3.19
C GLU A 385 20.24 30.84 3.60
N ARG A 386 20.39 29.50 3.63
CA ARG A 386 19.36 28.60 4.12
C ARG A 386 19.17 28.69 5.64
N GLU A 387 20.29 28.87 6.36
CA GLU A 387 20.26 29.03 7.83
C GLU A 387 19.78 30.43 8.26
N ASN A 388 20.13 31.45 7.49
CA ASN A 388 19.78 32.84 7.81
C ASN A 388 19.17 33.58 6.60
N PRO A 389 17.86 33.39 6.33
CA PRO A 389 17.19 34.05 5.21
C PRO A 389 17.20 35.58 5.24
N GLN A 390 17.48 36.19 6.38
CA GLN A 390 17.52 37.66 6.54
C GLN A 390 18.67 38.31 5.76
N ILE A 391 19.72 37.56 5.39
CA ILE A 391 20.83 38.07 4.58
C ILE A 391 20.50 38.20 3.10
N LEU A 392 19.32 37.73 2.65
CA LEU A 392 18.91 37.70 1.25
C LEU A 392 18.53 39.10 0.73
N ASN A 393 19.51 39.81 0.19
CA ASN A 393 19.32 41.06 -0.51
C ASN A 393 18.88 40.87 -1.99
N ALA A 394 18.56 41.96 -2.69
CA ALA A 394 18.08 41.91 -4.08
C ALA A 394 19.06 41.20 -5.05
N SER A 395 20.36 41.37 -4.88
CA SER A 395 21.39 40.73 -5.72
C SER A 395 21.41 39.22 -5.50
N ARG A 396 21.36 38.74 -4.24
CA ARG A 396 21.32 37.32 -3.90
C ARG A 396 20.03 36.66 -4.41
N LYS A 397 18.87 37.31 -4.29
CA LYS A 397 17.60 36.82 -4.81
C LYS A 397 17.63 36.68 -6.35
N LYS A 398 18.26 37.64 -7.08
CA LYS A 398 18.43 37.51 -8.53
C LYS A 398 19.33 36.33 -8.89
N ARG A 399 20.44 36.12 -8.18
CA ARG A 399 21.34 34.97 -8.39
C ARG A 399 20.63 33.63 -8.14
N ILE A 400 19.86 33.53 -7.04
CA ILE A 400 19.10 32.31 -6.69
C ILE A 400 18.05 32.03 -7.78
N ALA A 401 17.29 33.05 -8.20
CA ALA A 401 16.29 32.92 -9.26
C ALA A 401 16.92 32.45 -10.60
N ALA A 402 18.06 33.02 -10.98
CA ALA A 402 18.79 32.61 -12.18
C ALA A 402 19.31 31.16 -12.05
N GLY A 403 19.78 30.76 -10.86
CA GLY A 403 20.31 29.41 -10.60
C GLY A 403 19.25 28.29 -10.67
N CYS A 404 17.99 28.59 -10.36
CA CYS A 404 16.89 27.64 -10.43
C CYS A 404 16.00 27.80 -11.67
N GLY A 405 16.29 28.75 -12.57
CA GLY A 405 15.48 29.00 -13.77
C GLY A 405 14.11 29.60 -13.51
N LEU A 406 13.93 30.25 -12.35
CA LEU A 406 12.65 30.85 -11.91
C LEU A 406 12.79 32.38 -11.79
N GLN A 407 11.69 33.06 -11.45
CA GLN A 407 11.67 34.49 -11.27
C GLN A 407 11.95 34.92 -9.82
N VAL A 408 12.41 36.15 -9.62
CA VAL A 408 12.61 36.73 -8.27
C VAL A 408 11.28 36.78 -7.47
N SER A 409 10.15 36.90 -8.16
CA SER A 409 8.81 36.80 -7.55
C SER A 409 8.58 35.49 -6.85
N ASP A 410 9.09 34.36 -7.41
CA ASP A 410 8.92 33.03 -6.84
C ASP A 410 9.77 32.86 -5.58
N VAL A 411 11.00 33.37 -5.61
CA VAL A 411 11.87 33.42 -4.42
C VAL A 411 11.21 34.26 -3.30
N ASN A 412 10.62 35.41 -3.64
CA ASN A 412 9.92 36.24 -2.64
C ASN A 412 8.66 35.54 -2.08
N ARG A 413 7.94 34.79 -2.92
CA ARG A 413 6.76 34.01 -2.50
C ARG A 413 7.15 32.94 -1.47
N LEU A 414 8.22 32.19 -1.74
CA LEU A 414 8.74 31.21 -0.81
C LEU A 414 9.14 31.82 0.53
N LEU A 415 9.88 32.93 0.50
CA LEU A 415 10.30 33.61 1.74
C LEU A 415 9.12 34.09 2.56
N LYS A 416 8.10 34.65 1.90
CA LYS A 416 6.87 35.07 2.57
C LYS A 416 6.09 33.91 3.19
N GLN A 417 6.02 32.76 2.49
CA GLN A 417 5.40 31.55 3.03
C GLN A 417 6.16 31.04 4.25
N PHE A 418 7.49 31.05 4.19
CA PHE A 418 8.34 30.65 5.29
C PHE A 418 8.19 31.55 6.52
N GLU A 419 8.12 32.86 6.32
CA GLU A 419 7.85 33.83 7.40
C GLU A 419 6.48 33.61 8.07
N MET A 420 5.42 33.36 7.27
CA MET A 420 4.10 33.02 7.80
C MET A 420 4.14 31.76 8.64
N MET A 421 4.83 30.71 8.18
CA MET A 421 5.00 29.47 8.92
C MET A 421 5.73 29.70 10.26
N GLN A 422 6.81 30.48 10.26
CA GLN A 422 7.51 30.86 11.49
C GLN A 422 6.61 31.63 12.48
N GLN A 423 5.73 32.50 11.98
CA GLN A 423 4.77 33.24 12.82
C GLN A 423 3.72 32.33 13.44
N LEU A 424 3.16 31.39 12.66
CA LEU A 424 2.22 30.39 13.17
C LEU A 424 2.86 29.51 14.24
N THR A 425 4.08 29.06 14.02
CA THR A 425 4.84 28.27 15.01
C THR A 425 5.06 29.04 16.30
N LYS A 426 5.36 30.35 16.22
CA LYS A 426 5.49 31.23 17.38
C LYS A 426 4.18 31.37 18.17
N GLN A 427 3.04 31.40 17.49
CA GLN A 427 1.73 31.50 18.14
C GLN A 427 1.38 30.20 18.89
N VAL A 428 1.65 29.03 18.28
CA VAL A 428 1.41 27.72 18.90
C VAL A 428 2.31 27.50 20.11
N THR A 429 3.57 27.91 20.05
CA THR A 429 4.52 27.75 21.18
C THR A 429 4.27 28.75 22.31
N LYS A 430 3.70 29.94 22.04
CA LYS A 430 3.35 30.93 23.05
C LYS A 430 1.95 30.76 23.66
N GLY A 431 1.04 30.10 22.94
CA GLY A 431 -0.37 29.90 23.33
C GLY A 431 -0.62 28.56 24.04
N GLY A 432 0.27 28.09 24.90
CA GLY A 432 0.05 27.02 25.88
C GLY A 432 -0.71 25.79 25.40
N GLY A 433 0.03 24.71 25.08
CA GLY A 433 -0.49 23.34 25.27
C GLY A 433 -1.13 22.70 24.06
N LEU A 434 -0.37 21.81 23.41
CA LEU A 434 -0.94 20.66 22.68
C LEU A 434 -1.88 19.90 23.62
N PRO A 435 -3.15 19.59 23.22
CA PRO A 435 -4.03 18.74 24.00
C PRO A 435 -3.57 17.29 23.88
N GLY A 436 -2.85 16.79 24.89
CA GLY A 436 -2.45 15.38 24.87
C GLY A 436 -1.43 14.96 25.90
N ARG A 437 -1.57 15.37 27.17
CA ARG A 437 -1.01 14.62 28.31
C ARG A 437 -2.13 14.33 29.30
N MET A 438 -2.77 13.17 29.15
CA MET A 438 -3.52 12.57 30.26
C MET A 438 -2.52 12.23 31.37
N HIS A 439 -2.47 13.06 32.40
CA HIS A 439 -1.86 12.72 33.67
C HIS A 439 -2.69 11.61 34.32
N HIS A 440 -2.18 10.41 34.36
CA HIS A 440 -2.62 9.41 35.32
C HIS A 440 -2.16 9.84 36.72
N GLY A 441 -3.00 10.61 37.38
CA GLY A 441 -2.86 10.96 38.79
C GLY A 441 -3.28 9.77 39.66
N PHE A 442 -2.32 8.97 40.10
CA PHE A 442 -2.53 8.06 41.21
C PHE A 442 -2.66 8.86 42.50
N GLY A 443 -3.91 9.16 42.91
CA GLY A 443 -4.24 9.76 44.18
C GLY A 443 -3.99 8.79 45.33
N ARG A 444 -2.88 8.99 46.06
CA ARG A 444 -2.66 8.41 47.40
C ARG A 444 -3.69 9.02 48.39
N ARG A 445 -4.71 8.22 48.72
CA ARG A 445 -5.58 8.52 49.91
C ARG A 445 -4.74 8.35 51.19
N LYS A 446 -4.40 9.47 51.82
CA LYS A 446 -3.96 9.49 53.24
C LYS A 446 -5.15 9.13 54.11
N LYS A 447 -5.06 8.04 54.87
CA LYS A 447 -5.89 7.80 56.06
C LYS A 447 -5.55 8.84 57.14
N ARG A 448 -6.54 9.54 57.62
CA ARG A 448 -6.52 10.23 58.92
C ARG A 448 -7.33 9.42 59.91
N LYS A 449 -6.78 9.36 61.13
CA LYS A 449 -7.36 8.76 62.32
C LYS A 449 -8.75 9.26 62.62
#